data_a09f8aaef3139b317338f55d76f721f2
#
_entry.id   a09f8aaef3139b317338f55d76f721f2
#
_cell.length_a   1.000
_cell.length_b   1.000
_cell.length_c   1.000
_cell.angle_alpha   90.00
_cell.angle_beta   90.00
_cell.angle_gamma   90.00
#
_symmetry.space_group_name_H-M   'P 1'
#
loop_
_entity.id
_entity.type
_entity.pdbx_description
1 polymer ?
#
loop_
_entity_poly.entity_id
_entity_poly.type
_entity_poly.pdbx_seq_one_letter_code
_entity_poly.pdbx_strand_id
1 'polypeptide(L)'
;MASKESSMFFTDRLVYWLGLLFVVIGLINVTPAIPGWDEFWKYLTGNDFFRVRRFPTEWFYPLVFFWMMLIVALKQSMWRSWVNKKPITRKLGLVFDIALVLAAAAISLTYLIEIEAICLIDIYTGDRERLMAKALEAEIDFAALYGLPIPTTADDPACQNTTGNWLLLIMFGAIFIFLGYNIKVWGFPLVFVSLLVATYTFLTVMNWYFFGDEQNK
;
A
#
# COMPACT_ATOMS: atom_id res chain seq x y z
N MET A 1 6.30 -1.51 -40.91
CA MET A 1 7.41 -1.55 -39.92
C MET A 1 7.56 -0.23 -39.17
N ALA A 2 7.56 0.93 -39.82
CA ALA A 2 7.72 2.24 -39.19
C ALA A 2 6.74 2.60 -38.03
N SER A 3 5.48 2.19 -38.11
CA SER A 3 4.46 2.48 -37.06
C SER A 3 4.72 1.75 -35.74
N LYS A 4 5.39 0.59 -35.80
CA LYS A 4 5.71 -0.24 -34.62
C LYS A 4 6.93 0.30 -33.87
N GLU A 5 7.91 0.84 -34.59
CA GLU A 5 9.09 1.49 -34.00
C GLU A 5 8.72 2.79 -33.32
N SER A 6 7.85 3.61 -33.94
CA SER A 6 7.40 4.87 -33.36
C SER A 6 6.62 4.70 -32.06
N SER A 7 5.77 3.66 -31.96
CA SER A 7 4.99 3.39 -30.75
C SER A 7 5.86 2.87 -29.59
N MET A 8 6.89 2.12 -29.89
CA MET A 8 7.85 1.59 -28.91
C MET A 8 8.71 2.74 -28.33
N PHE A 9 9.17 3.64 -29.21
CA PHE A 9 9.95 4.82 -28.84
C PHE A 9 9.12 5.80 -27.97
N PHE A 10 7.85 6.00 -28.30
CA PHE A 10 6.96 6.86 -27.52
C PHE A 10 6.76 6.35 -26.08
N THR A 11 6.57 5.04 -25.90
CA THR A 11 6.34 4.48 -24.55
C THR A 11 7.60 4.48 -23.70
N ASP A 12 8.77 4.21 -24.29
CA ASP A 12 10.03 4.25 -23.55
C ASP A 12 10.32 5.70 -23.09
N ARG A 13 9.98 6.67 -23.94
CA ARG A 13 10.07 8.09 -23.59
C ARG A 13 9.08 8.48 -22.48
N LEU A 14 7.85 7.97 -22.55
CA LEU A 14 6.84 8.18 -21.51
C LEU A 14 7.28 7.59 -20.17
N VAL A 15 7.77 6.36 -20.15
CA VAL A 15 8.29 5.68 -18.96
C VAL A 15 9.46 6.44 -18.36
N TYR A 16 10.36 6.96 -19.21
CA TYR A 16 11.48 7.79 -18.75
C TYR A 16 10.99 9.06 -18.02
N TRP A 17 10.06 9.80 -18.62
CA TRP A 17 9.50 11.01 -18.00
C TRP A 17 8.71 10.73 -16.72
N LEU A 18 7.91 9.65 -16.70
CA LEU A 18 7.19 9.21 -15.51
C LEU A 18 8.16 8.83 -14.39
N GLY A 19 9.26 8.14 -14.72
CA GLY A 19 10.30 7.79 -13.75
C GLY A 19 11.04 9.01 -13.21
N LEU A 20 11.39 9.96 -14.09
CA LEU A 20 12.05 11.20 -13.68
C LEU A 20 11.13 12.03 -12.77
N LEU A 21 9.87 12.18 -13.14
CA LEU A 21 8.88 12.90 -12.34
C LEU A 21 8.70 12.22 -10.95
N PHE A 22 8.68 10.89 -10.91
CA PHE A 22 8.62 10.12 -9.68
C PHE A 22 9.81 10.44 -8.75
N VAL A 23 11.02 10.45 -9.28
CA VAL A 23 12.24 10.78 -8.51
C VAL A 23 12.17 12.23 -8.00
N VAL A 24 11.76 13.17 -8.84
CA VAL A 24 11.64 14.58 -8.46
C VAL A 24 10.61 14.78 -7.34
N ILE A 25 9.43 14.15 -7.44
CA ILE A 25 8.41 14.22 -6.39
C ILE A 25 8.92 13.59 -5.09
N GLY A 26 9.61 12.45 -5.17
CA GLY A 26 10.23 11.81 -4.01
C GLY A 26 11.26 12.71 -3.33
N LEU A 27 12.13 13.36 -4.11
CA LEU A 27 13.12 14.31 -3.60
C LEU A 27 12.46 15.50 -2.92
N ILE A 28 11.44 16.11 -3.57
CA ILE A 28 10.71 17.26 -3.01
C ILE A 28 10.04 16.85 -1.67
N ASN A 29 9.50 15.64 -1.57
CA ASN A 29 8.87 15.18 -0.34
C ASN A 29 9.86 14.95 0.81
N VAL A 30 11.12 14.64 0.50
CA VAL A 30 12.17 14.42 1.50
C VAL A 30 12.88 15.70 1.92
N THR A 31 12.88 16.76 1.09
CA THR A 31 13.60 18.02 1.36
C THR A 31 13.27 18.67 2.72
N PRO A 32 12.00 18.65 3.24
CA PRO A 32 11.71 19.19 4.57
C PRO A 32 12.40 18.46 5.72
N ALA A 33 13.02 17.29 5.46
CA ALA A 33 13.81 16.56 6.46
C ALA A 33 15.25 17.06 6.58
N ILE A 34 15.71 17.91 5.67
CA ILE A 34 17.07 18.42 5.65
C ILE A 34 17.22 19.43 6.80
N PRO A 35 18.21 19.29 7.68
CA PRO A 35 18.47 20.27 8.72
C PRO A 35 18.70 21.66 8.11
N GLY A 36 18.09 22.69 8.71
CA GLY A 36 18.20 24.08 8.21
C GLY A 36 17.22 24.45 7.08
N TRP A 37 16.39 23.49 6.60
CA TRP A 37 15.44 23.76 5.52
C TRP A 37 14.37 24.79 5.93
N ASP A 38 13.83 24.71 7.14
CA ASP A 38 12.86 25.67 7.65
C ASP A 38 13.48 27.06 7.83
N GLU A 39 14.73 27.13 8.29
CA GLU A 39 15.46 28.39 8.46
C GLU A 39 15.73 29.07 7.10
N PHE A 40 16.11 28.31 6.10
CA PHE A 40 16.27 28.78 4.73
C PHE A 40 14.97 29.41 4.19
N TRP A 41 13.84 28.75 4.36
CA TRP A 41 12.56 29.28 3.89
C TRP A 41 12.06 30.47 4.70
N LYS A 42 12.29 30.52 6.01
CA LYS A 42 12.01 31.70 6.83
C LYS A 42 12.81 32.91 6.35
N TYR A 43 14.10 32.69 6.06
CA TYR A 43 14.95 33.74 5.52
C TYR A 43 14.45 34.25 4.15
N LEU A 44 14.06 33.32 3.26
CA LEU A 44 13.62 33.66 1.90
C LEU A 44 12.25 34.37 1.88
N THR A 45 11.32 33.95 2.73
CA THR A 45 9.95 34.48 2.76
C THR A 45 9.79 35.68 3.72
N GLY A 46 10.77 35.92 4.60
CA GLY A 46 10.67 36.94 5.65
C GLY A 46 9.58 36.63 6.69
N ASN A 47 9.06 35.41 6.73
CA ASN A 47 7.98 35.01 7.62
C ASN A 47 8.45 33.91 8.57
N ASP A 48 8.56 34.24 9.87
CA ASP A 48 9.01 33.31 10.90
C ASP A 48 8.09 32.12 11.13
N PHE A 49 6.84 32.21 10.72
CA PHE A 49 5.84 31.15 10.84
C PHE A 49 5.77 30.21 9.64
N PHE A 50 6.50 30.54 8.55
CA PHE A 50 6.50 29.72 7.36
C PHE A 50 7.24 28.40 7.60
N ARG A 51 6.55 27.28 7.41
CA ARG A 51 7.12 25.94 7.51
C ARG A 51 6.66 25.08 6.34
N VAL A 52 7.61 24.49 5.63
CA VAL A 52 7.33 23.50 4.60
C VAL A 52 7.16 22.15 5.27
N ARG A 53 5.94 21.61 5.26
CA ARG A 53 5.67 20.28 5.80
C ARG A 53 5.84 19.21 4.74
N ARG A 54 6.26 18.02 5.15
CA ARG A 54 6.21 16.84 4.29
C ARG A 54 4.76 16.53 3.95
N PHE A 55 4.57 15.99 2.77
CA PHE A 55 3.28 15.38 2.44
C PHE A 55 3.05 14.19 3.38
N PRO A 56 1.86 14.03 3.96
CA PRO A 56 1.58 12.95 4.90
C PRO A 56 1.95 11.59 4.31
N THR A 57 2.69 10.78 5.07
CA THR A 57 3.19 9.47 4.62
C THR A 57 2.07 8.52 4.24
N GLU A 58 0.96 8.61 4.97
CA GLU A 58 -0.25 7.82 4.79
C GLU A 58 -0.88 8.02 3.41
N TRP A 59 -0.80 9.23 2.87
CA TRP A 59 -1.29 9.56 1.53
C TRP A 59 -0.22 9.34 0.46
N PHE A 60 1.04 9.55 0.84
CA PHE A 60 2.15 9.47 -0.11
C PHE A 60 2.41 8.04 -0.59
N TYR A 61 2.45 7.07 0.33
CA TYR A 61 2.80 5.70 -0.02
C TYR A 61 1.83 5.03 -1.00
N PRO A 62 0.50 5.09 -0.84
CA PRO A 62 -0.40 4.49 -1.82
C PRO A 62 -0.33 5.16 -3.19
N LEU A 63 -0.12 6.48 -3.25
CA LEU A 63 0.06 7.19 -4.52
C LEU A 63 1.35 6.76 -5.23
N VAL A 64 2.44 6.67 -4.48
CA VAL A 64 3.74 6.18 -4.96
C VAL A 64 3.65 4.74 -5.45
N PHE A 65 2.99 3.87 -4.68
CA PHE A 65 2.78 2.48 -5.05
C PHE A 65 2.01 2.37 -6.38
N PHE A 66 0.89 3.07 -6.52
CA PHE A 66 0.12 3.09 -7.77
C PHE A 66 0.97 3.57 -8.95
N TRP A 67 1.73 4.66 -8.75
CA TRP A 67 2.61 5.21 -9.78
C TRP A 67 3.70 4.24 -10.22
N MET A 68 4.35 3.57 -9.27
CA MET A 68 5.35 2.54 -9.57
C MET A 68 4.75 1.39 -10.37
N MET A 69 3.54 0.91 -9.99
CA MET A 69 2.87 -0.18 -10.70
C MET A 69 2.45 0.22 -12.11
N LEU A 70 2.06 1.48 -12.32
CA LEU A 70 1.79 2.02 -13.64
C LEU A 70 3.05 2.00 -14.53
N ILE A 71 4.20 2.43 -14.00
CA ILE A 71 5.48 2.37 -14.70
C ILE A 71 5.84 0.91 -15.05
N VAL A 72 5.66 -0.01 -14.12
CA VAL A 72 5.91 -1.45 -14.34
C VAL A 72 4.99 -2.00 -15.43
N ALA A 73 3.71 -1.70 -15.40
CA ALA A 73 2.74 -2.12 -16.43
C ALA A 73 3.14 -1.61 -17.82
N LEU A 74 3.57 -0.36 -17.92
CA LEU A 74 4.02 0.24 -19.18
C LEU A 74 5.34 -0.35 -19.70
N LYS A 75 6.31 -0.57 -18.82
CA LYS A 75 7.65 -1.05 -19.19
C LYS A 75 7.67 -2.56 -19.44
N GLN A 76 7.00 -3.32 -18.58
CA GLN A 76 7.00 -4.79 -18.59
C GLN A 76 5.72 -5.40 -19.16
N SER A 77 5.01 -4.66 -20.02
CA SER A 77 3.74 -5.08 -20.62
C SER A 77 3.80 -6.51 -21.19
N MET A 78 2.88 -7.36 -20.75
CA MET A 78 2.72 -8.71 -21.27
C MET A 78 2.18 -8.70 -22.71
N TRP A 79 1.30 -7.76 -23.03
CA TRP A 79 0.77 -7.57 -24.36
C TRP A 79 1.87 -7.29 -25.40
N ARG A 80 2.90 -6.53 -25.05
CA ARG A 80 4.07 -6.29 -25.92
C ARG A 80 5.00 -7.48 -26.00
N SER A 81 5.26 -8.10 -24.86
CA SER A 81 6.12 -9.29 -24.77
C SER A 81 5.59 -10.46 -25.61
N TRP A 82 4.27 -10.57 -25.71
CA TRP A 82 3.59 -11.67 -26.42
C TRP A 82 3.17 -11.32 -27.86
N VAL A 83 3.77 -10.32 -28.45
CA VAL A 83 3.46 -9.86 -29.82
C VAL A 83 3.56 -10.99 -30.88
N ASN A 84 4.51 -11.92 -30.71
CA ASN A 84 4.75 -13.05 -31.61
C ASN A 84 3.95 -14.31 -31.23
N LYS A 85 3.10 -14.25 -30.20
CA LYS A 85 2.23 -15.36 -29.80
C LYS A 85 0.89 -15.30 -30.54
N LYS A 86 0.08 -16.37 -30.37
CA LYS A 86 -1.28 -16.43 -30.92
C LYS A 86 -2.11 -15.21 -30.48
N PRO A 87 -3.06 -14.75 -31.30
CA PRO A 87 -3.85 -13.55 -31.02
C PRO A 87 -4.61 -13.63 -29.69
N ILE A 88 -5.07 -14.82 -29.31
CA ILE A 88 -5.75 -15.06 -28.02
C ILE A 88 -4.77 -14.82 -26.85
N THR A 89 -3.57 -15.35 -26.91
CA THR A 89 -2.52 -15.18 -25.89
C THR A 89 -2.13 -13.70 -25.74
N ARG A 90 -2.05 -12.98 -26.86
CA ARG A 90 -1.76 -11.55 -26.86
C ARG A 90 -2.88 -10.75 -26.17
N LYS A 91 -4.16 -11.06 -26.43
CA LYS A 91 -5.30 -10.45 -25.73
C LYS A 91 -5.27 -10.74 -24.24
N LEU A 92 -4.91 -11.95 -23.85
CA LEU A 92 -4.72 -12.34 -22.46
C LEU A 92 -3.64 -11.49 -21.78
N GLY A 93 -2.53 -11.22 -22.48
CA GLY A 93 -1.49 -10.31 -22.00
C GLY A 93 -2.01 -8.89 -21.71
N LEU A 94 -2.90 -8.36 -22.58
CA LEU A 94 -3.54 -7.06 -22.34
C LEU A 94 -4.44 -7.09 -21.10
N VAL A 95 -5.19 -8.17 -20.91
CA VAL A 95 -6.03 -8.34 -19.71
C VAL A 95 -5.18 -8.35 -18.44
N PHE A 96 -4.04 -9.03 -18.47
CA PHE A 96 -3.12 -9.01 -17.33
C PHE A 96 -2.53 -7.61 -17.07
N ASP A 97 -2.16 -6.86 -18.10
CA ASP A 97 -1.63 -5.50 -17.95
C ASP A 97 -2.69 -4.58 -17.34
N ILE A 98 -3.94 -4.65 -17.80
CA ILE A 98 -5.06 -3.89 -17.23
C ILE A 98 -5.35 -4.35 -15.80
N ALA A 99 -5.37 -5.65 -15.53
CA ALA A 99 -5.61 -6.20 -14.21
C ALA A 99 -4.55 -5.75 -13.19
N LEU A 100 -3.28 -5.63 -13.59
CA LEU A 100 -2.22 -5.09 -12.74
C LEU A 100 -2.50 -3.64 -12.32
N VAL A 101 -2.86 -2.80 -13.28
CA VAL A 101 -3.16 -1.38 -13.00
C VAL A 101 -4.41 -1.25 -12.14
N LEU A 102 -5.46 -2.03 -12.43
CA LEU A 102 -6.70 -2.03 -11.64
C LEU A 102 -6.47 -2.55 -10.22
N ALA A 103 -5.68 -3.62 -10.06
CA ALA A 103 -5.32 -4.13 -8.74
C ALA A 103 -4.52 -3.10 -7.93
N ALA A 104 -3.55 -2.44 -8.55
CA ALA A 104 -2.78 -1.39 -7.90
C ALA A 104 -3.66 -0.19 -7.53
N ALA A 105 -4.58 0.23 -8.42
CA ALA A 105 -5.54 1.28 -8.14
C ALA A 105 -6.48 0.90 -7.00
N ALA A 106 -7.02 -0.32 -7.02
CA ALA A 106 -7.93 -0.82 -5.98
C ALA A 106 -7.24 -0.85 -4.61
N ILE A 107 -6.01 -1.36 -4.52
CA ILE A 107 -5.23 -1.36 -3.27
C ILE A 107 -4.97 0.07 -2.79
N SER A 108 -4.51 0.95 -3.68
CA SER A 108 -4.20 2.33 -3.32
C SER A 108 -5.43 3.12 -2.87
N LEU A 109 -6.55 2.97 -3.58
CA LEU A 109 -7.81 3.61 -3.21
C LEU A 109 -8.38 3.06 -1.90
N THR A 110 -8.37 1.73 -1.74
CA THR A 110 -8.81 1.11 -0.50
C THR A 110 -7.97 1.58 0.68
N TYR A 111 -6.64 1.64 0.51
CA TYR A 111 -5.77 2.17 1.56
C TYR A 111 -6.07 3.63 1.88
N LEU A 112 -6.33 4.48 0.88
CA LEU A 112 -6.65 5.90 1.09
C LEU A 112 -8.01 6.11 1.78
N ILE A 113 -8.98 5.23 1.51
CA ILE A 113 -10.32 5.30 2.12
C ILE A 113 -10.31 4.70 3.53
N GLU A 114 -9.58 3.59 3.70
CA GLU A 114 -9.58 2.76 4.90
C GLU A 114 -8.28 2.94 5.70
N ILE A 115 -7.70 4.14 5.68
CA ILE A 115 -6.39 4.41 6.31
C ILE A 115 -6.37 4.06 7.80
N GLU A 116 -7.54 4.07 8.42
CA GLU A 116 -7.76 3.74 9.83
C GLU A 116 -8.33 2.32 10.03
N ALA A 117 -8.60 1.58 8.95
CA ALA A 117 -9.34 0.32 9.01
C ALA A 117 -8.44 -0.92 9.18
N ILE A 118 -7.41 -0.86 9.99
CA ILE A 118 -6.60 -2.04 10.40
C ILE A 118 -7.45 -3.05 11.19
N CYS A 119 -8.63 -2.66 11.62
CA CYS A 119 -9.57 -3.43 12.41
C CYS A 119 -10.04 -4.76 11.81
N LEU A 120 -9.95 -4.95 10.49
CA LEU A 120 -10.40 -6.20 9.88
C LEU A 120 -9.60 -7.41 10.39
N ILE A 121 -8.30 -7.23 10.59
CA ILE A 121 -7.44 -8.28 11.12
C ILE A 121 -7.88 -8.61 12.56
N ASP A 122 -8.11 -7.60 13.37
CA ASP A 122 -8.52 -7.74 14.77
C ASP A 122 -9.89 -8.41 14.91
N ILE A 123 -10.84 -8.14 13.99
CA ILE A 123 -12.14 -8.81 13.94
C ILE A 123 -11.98 -10.30 13.62
N TYR A 124 -11.13 -10.65 12.64
CA TYR A 124 -10.92 -12.04 12.24
C TYR A 124 -10.09 -12.85 13.24
N THR A 125 -9.18 -12.20 13.96
CA THR A 125 -8.36 -12.83 15.00
C THR A 125 -9.09 -12.94 16.34
N GLY A 126 -10.17 -12.20 16.54
CA GLY A 126 -10.88 -12.09 17.82
C GLY A 126 -10.22 -11.15 18.83
N ASP A 127 -9.10 -10.52 18.49
CA ASP A 127 -8.40 -9.56 19.35
C ASP A 127 -9.23 -8.29 19.55
N ARG A 128 -10.18 -8.03 18.65
CA ARG A 128 -11.08 -6.88 18.72
C ARG A 128 -11.84 -6.76 20.03
N GLU A 129 -12.48 -7.83 20.44
CA GLU A 129 -13.26 -7.87 21.69
C GLU A 129 -12.37 -7.57 22.91
N ARG A 130 -11.15 -8.10 22.90
CA ARG A 130 -10.17 -7.85 23.96
C ARG A 130 -9.68 -6.41 23.98
N LEU A 131 -9.42 -5.81 22.82
CA LEU A 131 -9.00 -4.41 22.70
C LEU A 131 -10.13 -3.46 23.13
N MET A 132 -11.37 -3.74 22.72
CA MET A 132 -12.54 -2.98 23.12
C MET A 132 -12.80 -3.07 24.64
N ALA A 133 -12.64 -4.24 25.22
CA ALA A 133 -12.78 -4.42 26.68
C ALA A 133 -11.72 -3.61 27.43
N LYS A 134 -10.46 -3.61 27.00
CA LYS A 134 -9.39 -2.79 27.58
C LYS A 134 -9.62 -1.28 27.42
N ALA A 135 -10.12 -0.87 26.25
CA ALA A 135 -10.45 0.52 26.01
C ALA A 135 -11.58 1.00 26.94
N LEU A 136 -12.63 0.19 27.08
CA LEU A 136 -13.73 0.46 27.98
C LEU A 136 -13.28 0.53 29.45
N GLU A 137 -12.43 -0.39 29.90
CA GLU A 137 -11.84 -0.37 31.24
C GLU A 137 -11.07 0.92 31.49
N ALA A 138 -10.23 1.35 30.54
CA ALA A 138 -9.49 2.60 30.65
C ALA A 138 -10.40 3.85 30.68
N GLU A 139 -11.50 3.84 29.92
CA GLU A 139 -12.49 4.94 29.95
C GLU A 139 -13.27 4.96 31.26
N ILE A 140 -13.61 3.80 31.83
CA ILE A 140 -14.25 3.69 33.14
C ILE A 140 -13.33 4.25 34.22
N ASP A 141 -12.07 3.87 34.23
CA ASP A 141 -11.08 4.36 35.19
C ASP A 141 -10.90 5.89 35.08
N PHE A 142 -10.84 6.39 33.83
CA PHE A 142 -10.79 7.83 33.58
C PHE A 142 -12.04 8.54 34.08
N ALA A 143 -13.23 8.02 33.79
CA ALA A 143 -14.50 8.58 34.24
C ALA A 143 -14.60 8.62 35.78
N ALA A 144 -14.16 7.53 36.43
CA ALA A 144 -14.14 7.45 37.89
C ALA A 144 -13.18 8.50 38.52
N LEU A 145 -12.01 8.71 37.89
CA LEU A 145 -11.01 9.69 38.37
C LEU A 145 -11.52 11.12 38.29
N TYR A 146 -12.29 11.44 37.25
CA TYR A 146 -12.79 12.82 37.01
C TYR A 146 -14.27 13.03 37.41
N GLY A 147 -14.92 12.02 37.99
CA GLY A 147 -16.33 12.13 38.42
C GLY A 147 -17.29 12.27 37.24
N LEU A 148 -16.93 11.70 36.07
CA LEU A 148 -17.76 11.69 34.88
C LEU A 148 -18.74 10.54 34.89
N PRO A 149 -19.81 10.57 34.07
CA PRO A 149 -20.70 9.41 33.88
C PRO A 149 -19.93 8.21 33.38
N ILE A 150 -20.15 7.06 33.97
CA ILE A 150 -19.47 5.80 33.57
C ILE A 150 -19.95 5.40 32.18
N PRO A 151 -19.05 5.28 31.18
CA PRO A 151 -19.41 4.84 29.84
C PRO A 151 -19.82 3.36 29.84
N THR A 152 -20.79 3.02 29.05
CA THR A 152 -21.24 1.62 28.85
C THR A 152 -20.65 0.97 27.60
N THR A 153 -20.10 1.80 26.70
CA THR A 153 -19.46 1.37 25.45
C THR A 153 -18.24 2.23 25.23
N ALA A 154 -17.13 1.64 24.79
CA ALA A 154 -15.98 2.39 24.34
C ALA A 154 -16.25 2.96 22.95
N ASP A 155 -15.92 4.23 22.74
CA ASP A 155 -15.89 4.84 21.41
C ASP A 155 -14.70 4.28 20.63
N ASP A 156 -14.98 3.72 19.48
CA ASP A 156 -13.96 3.17 18.59
C ASP A 156 -14.01 3.82 17.20
N PRO A 157 -13.44 5.00 17.08
CA PRO A 157 -13.40 5.71 15.81
C PRO A 157 -12.53 5.03 14.76
N ALA A 158 -11.58 4.17 15.19
CA ALA A 158 -10.59 3.55 14.31
C ALA A 158 -11.17 2.39 13.46
N CYS A 159 -12.42 2.01 13.65
CA CYS A 159 -13.00 0.85 13.00
C CYS A 159 -14.19 1.14 12.07
N GLN A 160 -14.27 2.32 11.53
CA GLN A 160 -15.21 2.61 10.45
C GLN A 160 -14.70 2.02 9.15
N ASN A 161 -14.98 0.73 8.93
CA ASN A 161 -14.62 0.02 7.72
C ASN A 161 -15.76 0.12 6.71
N THR A 162 -15.57 0.89 5.64
CA THR A 162 -16.55 1.05 4.57
C THR A 162 -16.43 -0.02 3.50
N THR A 163 -15.23 -0.59 3.33
CA THR A 163 -14.96 -1.60 2.30
C THR A 163 -15.34 -3.02 2.75
N GLY A 164 -15.37 -3.28 4.07
CA GLY A 164 -15.74 -4.58 4.63
C GLY A 164 -14.88 -5.73 4.10
N ASN A 165 -15.51 -6.89 3.91
CA ASN A 165 -14.83 -8.11 3.45
C ASN A 165 -14.28 -8.02 2.01
N TRP A 166 -14.68 -7.02 1.21
CA TRP A 166 -14.16 -6.79 -0.13
C TRP A 166 -12.66 -6.50 -0.12
N LEU A 167 -12.15 -5.88 0.95
CA LEU A 167 -10.71 -5.63 1.12
C LEU A 167 -9.89 -6.93 0.99
N LEU A 168 -10.32 -7.99 1.66
CA LEU A 168 -9.63 -9.29 1.60
C LEU A 168 -9.66 -9.89 0.19
N LEU A 169 -10.79 -9.78 -0.51
CA LEU A 169 -10.91 -10.28 -1.89
C LEU A 169 -10.02 -9.49 -2.84
N ILE A 170 -9.96 -8.16 -2.70
CA ILE A 170 -9.09 -7.28 -3.50
C ILE A 170 -7.62 -7.65 -3.26
N MET A 171 -7.20 -7.75 -2.00
CA MET A 171 -5.82 -8.09 -1.64
C MET A 171 -5.43 -9.48 -2.12
N PHE A 172 -6.29 -10.47 -1.94
CA PHE A 172 -6.06 -11.85 -2.38
C PHE A 172 -5.93 -11.94 -3.90
N GLY A 173 -6.85 -11.31 -4.64
CA GLY A 173 -6.78 -11.26 -6.11
C GLY A 173 -5.53 -10.55 -6.61
N ALA A 174 -5.13 -9.45 -5.98
CA ALA A 174 -3.94 -8.69 -6.34
C ALA A 174 -2.65 -9.49 -6.16
N ILE A 175 -2.55 -10.34 -5.12
CA ILE A 175 -1.37 -11.18 -4.88
C ILE A 175 -1.06 -12.07 -6.09
N PHE A 176 -2.05 -12.72 -6.69
CA PHE A 176 -1.82 -13.57 -7.87
C PHE A 176 -1.34 -12.79 -9.09
N ILE A 177 -1.89 -11.59 -9.29
CA ILE A 177 -1.49 -10.70 -10.39
C ILE A 177 -0.03 -10.26 -10.19
N PHE A 178 0.32 -9.82 -9.00
CA PHE A 178 1.67 -9.38 -8.66
C PHE A 178 2.68 -10.53 -8.73
N LEU A 179 2.33 -11.72 -8.26
CA LEU A 179 3.18 -12.91 -8.40
C LEU A 179 3.45 -13.24 -9.87
N GLY A 180 2.43 -13.21 -10.73
CA GLY A 180 2.58 -13.43 -12.16
C GLY A 180 3.55 -12.45 -12.82
N TYR A 181 3.48 -11.16 -12.46
CA TYR A 181 4.43 -10.15 -12.93
C TYR A 181 5.83 -10.33 -12.36
N ASN A 182 5.95 -10.65 -11.09
CA ASN A 182 7.25 -10.91 -10.46
C ASN A 182 7.97 -12.10 -11.09
N ILE A 183 7.26 -13.19 -11.41
CA ILE A 183 7.83 -14.34 -12.14
C ILE A 183 8.37 -13.90 -13.50
N LYS A 184 7.66 -13.02 -14.21
CA LYS A 184 8.10 -12.50 -15.50
C LYS A 184 9.34 -11.62 -15.40
N VAL A 185 9.41 -10.75 -14.39
CA VAL A 185 10.47 -9.73 -14.24
C VAL A 185 11.74 -10.32 -13.63
N TRP A 186 11.59 -11.11 -12.58
CA TRP A 186 12.71 -11.60 -11.77
C TRP A 186 13.00 -13.10 -11.98
N GLY A 187 12.09 -13.80 -12.64
CA GLY A 187 12.17 -15.23 -12.80
C GLY A 187 11.59 -16.02 -11.62
N PHE A 188 11.26 -17.28 -11.89
CA PHE A 188 10.64 -18.18 -10.91
C PHE A 188 11.49 -18.41 -9.65
N PRO A 189 12.83 -18.57 -9.72
CA PRO A 189 13.62 -18.89 -8.51
C PRO A 189 13.54 -17.81 -7.42
N LEU A 190 13.60 -16.53 -7.80
CA LEU A 190 13.55 -15.43 -6.83
C LEU A 190 12.16 -15.33 -6.18
N VAL A 191 11.11 -15.49 -6.97
CA VAL A 191 9.72 -15.47 -6.47
C VAL A 191 9.47 -16.67 -5.56
N PHE A 192 10.03 -17.84 -5.88
CA PHE A 192 9.93 -19.03 -5.04
C PHE A 192 10.59 -18.84 -3.67
N VAL A 193 11.81 -18.27 -3.63
CA VAL A 193 12.49 -17.94 -2.37
C VAL A 193 11.66 -16.94 -1.55
N SER A 194 11.14 -15.90 -2.18
CA SER A 194 10.29 -14.90 -1.51
C SER A 194 9.02 -15.52 -0.93
N LEU A 195 8.40 -16.46 -1.67
CA LEU A 195 7.24 -17.22 -1.21
C LEU A 195 7.57 -18.12 -0.03
N LEU A 196 8.73 -18.80 -0.06
CA LEU A 196 9.18 -19.62 1.07
C LEU A 196 9.35 -18.78 2.34
N VAL A 197 10.03 -17.63 2.22
CA VAL A 197 10.21 -16.71 3.37
C VAL A 197 8.86 -16.21 3.88
N ALA A 198 7.98 -15.77 2.99
CA ALA A 198 6.63 -15.31 3.37
C ALA A 198 5.82 -16.41 4.07
N THR A 199 5.86 -17.63 3.53
CA THR A 199 5.18 -18.80 4.12
C THR A 199 5.77 -19.14 5.49
N TYR A 200 7.09 -19.12 5.63
CA TYR A 200 7.75 -19.34 6.91
C TYR A 200 7.31 -18.30 7.94
N THR A 201 7.35 -17.02 7.58
CA THR A 201 6.90 -15.93 8.46
C THR A 201 5.44 -16.11 8.87
N PHE A 202 4.57 -16.40 7.90
CA PHE A 202 3.15 -16.64 8.16
C PHE A 202 2.94 -17.81 9.13
N LEU A 203 3.58 -18.95 8.89
CA LEU A 203 3.49 -20.12 9.76
C LEU A 203 4.02 -19.84 11.17
N THR A 204 5.11 -19.06 11.29
CA THR A 204 5.67 -18.67 12.58
C THR A 204 4.69 -17.79 13.37
N VAL A 205 4.09 -16.80 12.72
CA VAL A 205 3.09 -15.92 13.34
C VAL A 205 1.85 -16.73 13.75
N MET A 206 1.35 -17.61 12.89
CA MET A 206 0.21 -18.47 13.19
C MET A 206 0.52 -19.42 14.36
N ASN A 207 1.72 -20.02 14.38
CA ASN A 207 2.13 -20.89 15.49
C ASN A 207 2.21 -20.11 16.80
N TRP A 208 2.82 -18.91 16.77
CA TRP A 208 2.87 -18.05 17.94
C TRP A 208 1.46 -17.64 18.41
N TYR A 209 0.55 -17.33 17.48
CA TYR A 209 -0.82 -16.94 17.80
C TYR A 209 -1.63 -18.06 18.44
N PHE A 210 -1.54 -19.30 17.91
CA PHE A 210 -2.33 -20.43 18.41
C PHE A 210 -1.70 -21.14 19.61
N PHE A 211 -0.39 -21.19 19.70
CA PHE A 211 0.35 -21.98 20.69
C PHE A 211 1.27 -21.16 21.59
N GLY A 212 1.38 -19.86 21.38
CA GLY A 212 2.18 -18.98 22.25
C GLY A 212 1.54 -18.85 23.64
N ASP A 213 2.38 -18.72 24.67
CA ASP A 213 1.92 -18.50 26.05
C ASP A 213 1.15 -17.19 26.15
N GLU A 214 0.03 -17.20 26.91
CA GLU A 214 -0.84 -16.02 27.10
C GLU A 214 -0.13 -14.81 27.72
N GLN A 215 1.01 -15.04 28.41
CA GLN A 215 1.84 -13.96 28.97
C GLN A 215 2.65 -13.19 27.92
N ASN A 216 2.83 -13.77 26.72
CA ASN A 216 3.61 -13.19 25.62
C ASN A 216 2.75 -12.72 24.45
N LYS A 217 1.46 -12.84 24.52
CA LYS A 217 0.46 -12.29 23.61
C LYS A 217 0.02 -10.95 24.13
#